data_68a7e9d205059bb7e040d46dc5ccaff2
#
_entry.id   68a7e9d205059bb7e040d46dc5ccaff2
#
_cell.length_a   1.000
_cell.length_b   1.000
_cell.length_c   1.000
_cell.angle_alpha   90.00
_cell.angle_beta   90.00
_cell.angle_gamma   90.00
#
_symmetry.space_group_name_H-M   'P 1'
#
loop_
_entity.id
_entity.type
_entity.pdbx_description
1 polymer ?
#
loop_
_entity_poly.entity_id
_entity_poly.type
_entity_poly.pdbx_seq_one_letter_code
_entity_poly.pdbx_strand_id
1 'polypeptide(L)'
;MKVLSLFDGISCGLLALNNCCIKVDMYFASEIEPKAIKVAQKNHHNIVEIGDVSKITYKNGVLYTPDRKYNVGHINLICGGSPCTNFSSIGYANGMSSGNIEISSLKQYLELKAQNAV
;
A
#
# COMPACT_ATOMS: atom_id res chain seq x y z
N MET A 1 -15.74 -2.75 4.02
CA MET A 1 -14.79 -2.16 3.04
C MET A 1 -13.47 -2.90 3.07
N LYS A 2 -12.94 -3.24 1.92
CA LYS A 2 -11.61 -3.81 1.76
C LYS A 2 -10.66 -2.75 1.24
N VAL A 3 -9.53 -2.57 1.92
CA VAL A 3 -8.59 -1.50 1.65
C VAL A 3 -7.22 -2.06 1.30
N LEU A 4 -6.60 -1.50 0.29
CA LEU A 4 -5.19 -1.72 -0.04
C LEU A 4 -4.45 -0.41 0.11
N SER A 5 -3.56 -0.34 1.08
CA SER A 5 -2.74 0.84 1.34
C SER A 5 -1.30 0.59 0.91
N LEU A 6 -0.82 1.39 -0.02
CA LEU A 6 0.55 1.31 -0.54
C LEU A 6 1.39 2.41 0.10
N PHE A 7 2.64 2.09 0.44
CA PHE A 7 3.50 2.99 1.21
C PHE A 7 2.84 3.40 2.54
N ASP A 8 2.34 2.39 3.25
CA ASP A 8 1.38 2.56 4.35
C ASP A 8 1.93 3.35 5.55
N GLY A 9 3.22 3.27 5.80
CA GLY A 9 3.82 3.90 6.98
C GLY A 9 3.32 3.25 8.26
N ILE A 10 2.79 4.07 9.17
CA ILE A 10 2.24 3.61 10.45
C ILE A 10 0.73 3.38 10.43
N SER A 11 0.15 3.26 9.25
CA SER A 11 -1.28 2.99 9.04
C SER A 11 -2.20 4.13 9.48
N CYS A 12 -1.81 5.37 9.22
CA CYS A 12 -2.66 6.54 9.48
C CYS A 12 -3.97 6.49 8.67
N GLY A 13 -3.94 5.88 7.50
CA GLY A 13 -5.15 5.69 6.69
C GLY A 13 -6.20 4.86 7.41
N LEU A 14 -5.79 3.79 8.08
CA LEU A 14 -6.71 2.97 8.86
C LEU A 14 -7.29 3.74 10.05
N LEU A 15 -6.45 4.52 10.74
CA LEU A 15 -6.91 5.38 11.82
C LEU A 15 -7.94 6.40 11.33
N ALA A 16 -7.70 7.01 10.19
CA ALA A 16 -8.63 7.97 9.59
C ALA A 16 -9.98 7.33 9.26
N LEU A 17 -9.97 6.13 8.67
CA LEU A 17 -11.19 5.40 8.35
C LEU A 17 -11.97 5.03 9.61
N ASN A 18 -11.29 4.59 10.66
CA ASN A 18 -11.90 4.28 11.94
C ASN A 18 -12.53 5.52 12.59
N ASN A 19 -11.84 6.67 12.52
CA ASN A 19 -12.34 7.93 13.06
C ASN A 19 -13.57 8.45 12.29
N CYS A 20 -13.69 8.09 11.03
CA CYS A 20 -14.88 8.38 10.21
C CYS A 20 -16.01 7.36 10.40
N CYS A 21 -15.88 6.43 11.31
CA CYS A 21 -16.84 5.34 11.56
C CYS A 21 -17.07 4.45 10.33
N ILE A 22 -16.07 4.32 9.47
CA ILE A 22 -16.13 3.46 8.30
C ILE A 22 -15.65 2.07 8.71
N LYS A 23 -16.49 1.06 8.51
CA LYS A 23 -16.13 -0.32 8.81
C LYS A 23 -15.14 -0.87 7.79
N VAL A 24 -13.96 -1.25 8.25
CA VAL A 24 -12.91 -1.88 7.44
C VAL A 24 -12.88 -3.37 7.75
N ASP A 25 -13.23 -4.19 6.77
CA ASP A 25 -13.26 -5.65 6.92
C ASP A 25 -11.86 -6.25 6.74
N MET A 26 -11.11 -5.74 5.76
CA MET A 26 -9.73 -6.16 5.48
C MET A 26 -8.89 -4.93 5.13
N TYR A 27 -7.71 -4.86 5.71
CA TYR A 27 -6.74 -3.80 5.45
C TYR A 27 -5.40 -4.42 5.11
N PHE A 28 -5.02 -4.32 3.85
CA PHE A 28 -3.73 -4.80 3.34
C PHE A 28 -2.78 -3.62 3.27
N ALA A 29 -1.66 -3.74 3.98
CA ALA A 29 -0.66 -2.68 4.06
C ALA A 29 0.64 -3.11 3.37
N SER A 30 1.04 -2.34 2.38
CA SER A 30 2.33 -2.52 1.72
C SER A 30 3.32 -1.52 2.32
N GLU A 31 4.26 -2.03 3.10
CA GLU A 31 5.31 -1.24 3.75
C GLU A 31 6.57 -2.10 3.88
N ILE A 32 7.73 -1.50 3.73
CA ILE A 32 9.02 -2.20 3.82
C ILE A 32 9.83 -1.77 5.05
N GLU A 33 9.50 -0.64 5.68
CA GLU A 33 10.25 -0.14 6.85
C GLU A 33 9.85 -0.92 8.10
N PRO A 34 10.78 -1.71 8.71
CA PRO A 34 10.42 -2.55 9.86
C PRO A 34 9.90 -1.78 11.07
N LYS A 35 10.40 -0.58 11.30
CA LYS A 35 9.94 0.27 12.41
C LYS A 35 8.51 0.72 12.23
N ALA A 36 8.16 1.13 11.00
CA ALA A 36 6.79 1.54 10.68
C ALA A 36 5.82 0.37 10.81
N ILE A 37 6.19 -0.79 10.30
CA ILE A 37 5.40 -2.03 10.42
C ILE A 37 5.12 -2.36 11.89
N LYS A 38 6.14 -2.27 12.73
CA LYS A 38 6.03 -2.54 14.17
C LYS A 38 5.04 -1.60 14.87
N VAL A 39 5.12 -0.31 14.55
CA VAL A 39 4.21 0.70 15.12
C VAL A 39 2.78 0.43 14.66
N ALA A 40 2.59 0.17 13.37
CA ALA A 40 1.27 -0.12 12.81
C ALA A 40 0.64 -1.36 13.47
N GLN A 41 1.37 -2.44 13.58
CA GLN A 41 0.89 -3.69 14.18
C GLN A 41 0.61 -3.55 15.68
N LYS A 42 1.35 -2.70 16.38
CA LYS A 42 1.12 -2.41 17.79
C LYS A 42 -0.20 -1.68 18.01
N ASN A 43 -0.53 -0.76 17.13
CA ASN A 43 -1.72 0.09 17.25
C ASN A 43 -2.97 -0.51 16.61
N HIS A 44 -2.81 -1.41 15.65
CA HIS A 44 -3.91 -2.00 14.90
C HIS A 44 -3.70 -3.51 14.75
N HIS A 45 -4.62 -4.31 15.28
CA HIS A 45 -4.48 -5.77 15.27
C HIS A 45 -4.91 -6.43 13.94
N ASN A 46 -5.64 -5.72 13.11
CA ASN A 46 -6.29 -6.27 11.92
C ASN A 46 -5.56 -5.96 10.61
N ILE A 47 -4.32 -5.49 10.69
CA ILE A 47 -3.52 -5.18 9.50
C ILE A 47 -2.88 -6.44 8.96
N VAL A 48 -3.00 -6.64 7.65
CA VAL A 48 -2.27 -7.67 6.91
C VAL A 48 -1.10 -6.99 6.19
N GLU A 49 0.10 -7.20 6.70
CA GLU A 49 1.32 -6.68 6.08
C GLU A 49 1.70 -7.54 4.88
N ILE A 50 1.81 -6.93 3.71
CA ILE A 50 2.05 -7.63 2.45
C ILE A 50 3.40 -7.29 1.79
N GLY A 51 4.22 -6.48 2.44
CA GLY A 51 5.61 -6.24 2.05
C GLY A 51 5.78 -5.22 0.93
N ASP A 52 6.73 -5.46 0.06
CA ASP A 52 7.14 -4.54 -0.99
C ASP A 52 6.10 -4.47 -2.10
N VAL A 53 5.65 -3.25 -2.43
CA VAL A 53 4.65 -3.01 -3.47
C VAL A 53 5.11 -3.47 -4.85
N SER A 54 6.40 -3.44 -5.13
CA SER A 54 6.94 -3.89 -6.43
C SER A 54 6.80 -5.40 -6.66
N LYS A 55 6.53 -6.16 -5.59
CA LYS A 55 6.40 -7.62 -5.62
C LYS A 55 4.96 -8.10 -5.50
N ILE A 56 4.00 -7.18 -5.45
CA ILE A 56 2.58 -7.47 -5.31
C ILE A 56 1.92 -7.43 -6.68
N THR A 57 1.03 -8.38 -6.94
CA THR A 57 0.21 -8.39 -8.15
C THR A 57 -1.25 -8.68 -7.78
N TYR A 58 -2.16 -7.96 -8.40
CA TYR A 58 -3.60 -8.20 -8.26
C TYR A 58 -4.15 -8.68 -9.60
N LYS A 59 -4.80 -9.85 -9.58
CA LYS A 59 -5.39 -10.41 -10.80
C LYS A 59 -6.61 -11.26 -10.45
N ASN A 60 -7.73 -11.00 -11.14
CA ASN A 60 -8.98 -11.76 -10.99
C ASN A 60 -9.46 -11.89 -9.54
N GLY A 61 -9.37 -10.82 -8.77
CA GLY A 61 -9.79 -10.82 -7.37
C GLY A 61 -8.82 -11.47 -6.40
N VAL A 62 -7.62 -11.82 -6.86
CA VAL A 62 -6.57 -12.44 -6.04
C VAL A 62 -5.38 -11.52 -5.93
N LEU A 63 -4.96 -11.24 -4.71
CA LEU A 63 -3.77 -10.47 -4.40
C LEU A 63 -2.61 -11.45 -4.19
N TYR A 64 -1.61 -11.37 -5.06
CA TYR A 64 -0.43 -12.22 -5.01
C TYR A 64 0.72 -11.50 -4.33
N THR A 65 1.31 -12.15 -3.34
CA THR A 65 2.56 -11.70 -2.72
C THR A 65 3.61 -12.80 -2.86
N PRO A 66 4.91 -12.52 -2.61
CA PRO A 66 5.93 -13.58 -2.67
C PRO A 66 5.66 -14.76 -1.74
N ASP A 67 5.01 -14.52 -0.60
CA ASP A 67 4.80 -15.52 0.42
C ASP A 67 3.49 -16.28 0.29
N ARG A 68 2.42 -15.60 -0.15
CA ARG A 68 1.09 -16.22 -0.23
C ARG A 68 0.14 -15.48 -1.15
N LYS A 69 -1.02 -16.06 -1.37
CA LYS A 69 -2.12 -15.46 -2.12
C LYS A 69 -3.26 -15.11 -1.17
N TYR A 70 -3.96 -14.03 -1.48
CA TYR A 70 -5.14 -13.61 -0.75
C TYR A 70 -6.32 -13.51 -1.70
N ASN A 71 -7.39 -14.26 -1.45
CA ASN A 71 -8.63 -14.14 -2.20
C ASN A 71 -9.42 -12.95 -1.64
N VAL A 72 -9.24 -11.79 -2.23
CA VAL A 72 -9.83 -10.55 -1.72
C VAL A 72 -11.08 -10.13 -2.46
N GLY A 73 -11.27 -10.63 -3.68
CA GLY A 73 -12.35 -10.16 -4.55
C GLY A 73 -12.11 -8.72 -4.99
N HIS A 74 -13.13 -7.88 -4.87
CA HIS A 74 -13.01 -6.47 -5.22
C HIS A 74 -12.44 -5.65 -4.06
N ILE A 75 -11.42 -4.86 -4.34
CA ILE A 75 -10.86 -3.90 -3.38
C ILE A 75 -11.62 -2.58 -3.51
N ASN A 76 -12.20 -2.11 -2.42
CA ASN A 76 -13.05 -0.93 -2.41
C ASN A 76 -12.26 0.38 -2.42
N LEU A 77 -11.09 0.39 -1.77
CA LEU A 77 -10.26 1.58 -1.66
C LEU A 77 -8.79 1.21 -1.83
N ILE A 78 -8.14 1.89 -2.75
CA ILE A 78 -6.69 1.84 -2.90
C ILE A 78 -6.16 3.23 -2.59
N CYS A 79 -5.29 3.31 -1.60
CA CYS A 79 -4.64 4.57 -1.22
C CYS A 79 -3.13 4.37 -1.17
N GLY A 80 -2.41 5.48 -1.22
CA GLY A 80 -0.96 5.44 -1.15
C GLY A 80 -0.34 6.76 -1.54
N GLY A 81 0.83 7.01 -0.99
CA GLY A 81 1.65 8.16 -1.34
C GLY A 81 3.07 7.70 -1.58
N SER A 82 3.59 7.88 -2.77
CA SER A 82 4.97 7.55 -3.10
C SER A 82 5.94 8.31 -2.19
N PRO A 83 7.06 7.69 -1.77
CA PRO A 83 8.07 8.39 -0.99
C PRO A 83 8.57 9.65 -1.72
N CYS A 84 8.79 10.72 -0.95
CA CYS A 84 9.18 12.01 -1.50
C CYS A 84 10.69 12.22 -1.64
N THR A 85 11.49 11.21 -1.36
CA THR A 85 12.96 11.31 -1.32
C THR A 85 13.55 11.85 -2.61
N ASN A 86 13.01 11.47 -3.78
CA ASN A 86 13.47 11.93 -5.08
C ASN A 86 12.66 13.10 -5.67
N PHE A 87 11.59 13.52 -5.00
CA PHE A 87 10.70 14.58 -5.49
C PHE A 87 10.78 15.84 -4.63
N SER A 88 11.12 15.70 -3.35
CA SER A 88 11.16 16.80 -2.40
C SER A 88 12.46 17.60 -2.54
N SER A 89 12.37 18.90 -2.32
CA SER A 89 13.56 19.77 -2.23
C SER A 89 14.43 19.46 -1.00
N ILE A 90 13.87 18.80 0.00
CA ILE A 90 14.60 18.35 1.20
C ILE A 90 15.34 17.04 0.93
N GLY A 91 14.85 16.22 -0.01
CA GLY A 91 15.50 14.99 -0.45
C GLY A 91 16.48 15.24 -1.60
N TYR A 92 16.67 14.23 -2.42
CA TYR A 92 17.63 14.31 -3.54
C TYR A 92 17.10 15.10 -4.75
N ALA A 93 15.82 15.43 -4.78
CA ALA A 93 15.17 16.21 -5.84
C ALA A 93 15.43 15.71 -7.27
N ASN A 94 15.64 14.41 -7.43
CA ASN A 94 16.00 13.78 -8.70
C ASN A 94 14.80 13.46 -9.60
N GLY A 95 13.59 13.55 -9.06
CA GLY A 95 12.37 13.21 -9.78
C GLY A 95 12.23 11.74 -10.14
N MET A 96 11.31 11.43 -11.04
CA MET A 96 11.00 10.04 -11.40
C MET A 96 12.08 9.35 -12.25
N SER A 97 12.94 10.09 -12.88
CA SER A 97 13.93 9.55 -13.83
C SER A 97 15.12 8.87 -13.18
N SER A 98 15.34 9.07 -11.89
CA SER A 98 16.55 8.58 -11.20
C SER A 98 16.27 7.50 -10.14
N GLY A 99 15.03 7.26 -9.77
CA GLY A 99 14.66 6.28 -8.77
C GLY A 99 13.92 5.09 -9.37
N ASN A 100 14.64 4.06 -9.81
CA ASN A 100 14.01 2.89 -10.43
C ASN A 100 12.97 2.22 -9.54
N ILE A 101 13.20 2.20 -8.21
CA ILE A 101 12.26 1.59 -7.26
C ILE A 101 10.98 2.41 -7.17
N GLU A 102 11.08 3.73 -7.10
CA GLU A 102 9.91 4.61 -7.00
C GLU A 102 9.08 4.60 -8.27
N ILE A 103 9.74 4.63 -9.43
CA ILE A 103 9.06 4.54 -10.73
C ILE A 103 8.31 3.21 -10.85
N SER A 104 8.97 2.13 -10.48
CA SER A 104 8.38 0.79 -10.50
C SER A 104 7.17 0.71 -9.56
N SER A 105 7.30 1.26 -8.36
CA SER A 105 6.23 1.26 -7.36
C SER A 105 5.02 2.08 -7.80
N LEU A 106 5.25 3.25 -8.37
CA LEU A 106 4.17 4.09 -8.88
C LEU A 106 3.46 3.41 -10.05
N LYS A 107 4.22 2.82 -10.96
CA LYS A 107 3.66 2.06 -12.08
C LYS A 107 2.79 0.92 -11.58
N GLN A 108 3.28 0.16 -10.60
CA GLN A 108 2.53 -0.92 -9.98
C GLN A 108 1.23 -0.43 -9.33
N TYR A 109 1.26 0.71 -8.67
CA TYR A 109 0.06 1.32 -8.10
C TYR A 109 -0.98 1.64 -9.18
N LEU A 110 -0.55 2.22 -10.29
CA LEU A 110 -1.44 2.56 -11.41
C LEU A 110 -2.04 1.30 -12.06
N GLU A 111 -1.24 0.25 -12.19
CA GLU A 111 -1.68 -1.04 -12.70
C GLU A 111 -2.72 -1.68 -11.78
N LEU A 112 -2.49 -1.65 -10.46
CA LEU A 112 -3.43 -2.15 -9.46
C LEU A 112 -4.76 -1.40 -9.51
N LYS A 113 -4.70 -0.08 -9.64
CA LYS A 113 -5.91 0.74 -9.78
C LYS A 113 -6.69 0.37 -11.05
N ALA A 114 -6.01 0.27 -12.18
CA ALA A 114 -6.64 -0.06 -13.44
C ALA A 114 -7.32 -1.43 -13.39
N GLN A 115 -6.65 -2.43 -12.84
CA GLN A 115 -7.20 -3.78 -12.71
C GLN A 115 -8.41 -3.83 -11.78
N ASN A 116 -8.38 -3.07 -10.69
CA ASN A 116 -9.48 -3.04 -9.73
C ASN A 116 -10.70 -2.25 -10.22
N ALA A 117 -10.52 -1.38 -11.19
CA ALA A 117 -11.61 -0.57 -11.76
C ALA A 117 -12.50 -1.35 -12.73
N VAL A 118 -12.09 -2.53 -13.17
CA VAL A 118 -12.80 -3.37 -14.17
C VAL A 118 -13.84 -4.34 -13.51
#